data_68bb9352b59fd7412a93e41e10bf8053
#
_entry.id   68bb9352b59fd7412a93e41e10bf8053
#
_cell.length_a   1.000
_cell.length_b   1.000
_cell.length_c   1.000
_cell.angle_alpha   90.00
_cell.angle_beta   90.00
_cell.angle_gamma   90.00
#
_symmetry.space_group_name_H-M   'P 1'
#
loop_
_entity.id
_entity.type
_entity.pdbx_description
1 polymer ?
#
loop_
_entity_poly.entity_id
_entity_poly.type
_entity_poly.pdbx_seq_one_letter_code
_entity_poly.pdbx_strand_id
1 'polypeptide(L)'
;MKYKMKTVKLADIDASDRYRSDMGNLEELADSIREKGLIQPLCVNSNLRLLAGGRRHAAATALGLTEVPVVVRDGDDEVDAREIELMENIHRKEMTWQEQSRLTAEIHRLYKEKDPNWSGRKTAQLIEQSPMGVSRALNLAAGIEVMPDLAKCKTADEAMKVMKKAEEKIILEELARRQASLIEKAVAGSNLSTTEKQVAASLKRAHEDYIIGDTFEGMEKLVQRHKKFQFIECDPPFGRTRITLEEVDKRNLSGGKDAKQYIDISPKEYRAFLKRLAEATYKCADTNAWMIFWFDFVYYRDIMDELTAAGWEPYDTPAIWLKQKLPYQPYPDMMLNGYFPFIVAKKGRPIMVHERHNNTFLWSPDENTYHPHQRPLKLMQDLLTIFVPPTSKVLVPFLGSGVTLRAAYLEGYEAVGFDLDDSWRPAFLQAVEQDTKEFLKRG
;
A
#
# COMPACT_ATOMS: atom_id res chain seq x y z
N MET A 1 1.88 -3.73 50.62
CA MET A 1 1.72 -5.14 50.18
C MET A 1 2.55 -6.02 51.11
N LYS A 2 1.95 -7.01 51.78
CA LYS A 2 2.69 -7.95 52.66
C LYS A 2 3.12 -9.14 51.80
N TYR A 3 4.42 -9.36 51.70
CA TYR A 3 4.98 -10.54 51.02
C TYR A 3 5.25 -11.60 52.07
N LYS A 4 4.80 -12.85 51.84
CA LYS A 4 5.20 -14.03 52.68
C LYS A 4 6.09 -14.91 51.83
N MET A 5 7.32 -15.12 52.28
CA MET A 5 8.20 -16.14 51.71
C MET A 5 7.91 -17.47 52.38
N LYS A 6 7.74 -18.52 51.57
CA LYS A 6 7.62 -19.93 52.04
C LYS A 6 8.33 -20.86 51.05
N THR A 7 8.63 -22.06 51.52
CA THR A 7 9.05 -23.16 50.63
C THR A 7 7.86 -24.05 50.36
N VAL A 8 7.64 -24.38 49.08
CA VAL A 8 6.57 -25.25 48.66
C VAL A 8 7.06 -26.34 47.73
N LYS A 9 6.33 -27.47 47.66
CA LYS A 9 6.69 -28.50 46.69
C LYS A 9 6.52 -27.99 45.30
N LEU A 10 7.49 -28.22 44.42
CA LEU A 10 7.46 -27.75 43.03
C LEU A 10 6.27 -28.31 42.25
N ALA A 11 5.88 -29.55 42.56
CA ALA A 11 4.74 -30.23 41.96
C ALA A 11 3.36 -29.63 42.31
N ASP A 12 3.29 -28.84 43.38
CA ASP A 12 2.05 -28.19 43.82
C ASP A 12 1.84 -26.83 43.11
N ILE A 13 2.82 -26.39 42.32
CA ILE A 13 2.75 -25.12 41.62
C ILE A 13 2.09 -25.32 40.26
N ASP A 14 0.93 -24.66 40.03
CA ASP A 14 0.27 -24.63 38.75
C ASP A 14 0.92 -23.61 37.81
N ALA A 15 1.46 -24.13 36.70
CA ALA A 15 2.13 -23.32 35.65
C ALA A 15 1.49 -23.54 34.27
N SER A 16 0.24 -23.97 34.21
CA SER A 16 -0.45 -24.49 33.01
C SER A 16 -0.79 -23.39 31.99
N ASP A 17 -1.01 -22.14 32.40
CA ASP A 17 -1.49 -21.06 31.53
C ASP A 17 -0.47 -19.94 31.38
N ARG A 18 0.28 -19.94 30.25
CA ARG A 18 1.39 -18.99 30.06
C ARG A 18 1.49 -18.42 28.65
N TYR A 19 1.86 -17.13 28.63
CA TYR A 19 2.05 -16.36 27.40
C TYR A 19 3.29 -16.73 26.58
N ARG A 20 4.33 -17.28 27.21
CA ARG A 20 5.59 -17.53 26.54
C ARG A 20 5.64 -18.93 25.95
N SER A 21 5.74 -19.02 24.63
CA SER A 21 5.93 -20.25 23.87
C SER A 21 7.41 -20.69 23.81
N ASP A 22 8.35 -19.72 23.84
CA ASP A 22 9.80 -19.99 23.80
C ASP A 22 10.45 -19.68 25.15
N MET A 23 11.03 -20.71 25.77
CA MET A 23 11.75 -20.59 27.05
C MET A 23 13.22 -20.21 26.90
N GLY A 24 13.75 -20.08 25.67
CA GLY A 24 15.15 -19.81 25.37
C GLY A 24 16.09 -20.89 25.93
N ASN A 25 17.38 -20.58 26.03
CA ASN A 25 18.38 -21.51 26.61
C ASN A 25 18.13 -21.69 28.11
N LEU A 26 17.61 -22.86 28.49
CA LEU A 26 17.37 -23.23 29.89
C LEU A 26 18.58 -23.90 30.54
N GLU A 27 19.59 -24.37 29.80
CA GLU A 27 20.73 -25.10 30.30
C GLU A 27 21.59 -24.22 31.19
N GLU A 28 21.97 -23.02 30.71
CA GLU A 28 22.76 -22.05 31.50
C GLU A 28 22.06 -21.65 32.80
N LEU A 29 20.73 -21.49 32.76
CA LEU A 29 19.94 -21.15 33.93
C LEU A 29 19.86 -22.35 34.91
N ALA A 30 19.69 -23.56 34.38
CA ALA A 30 19.71 -24.78 35.17
C ALA A 30 21.06 -25.00 35.86
N ASP A 31 22.16 -24.79 35.14
CA ASP A 31 23.52 -24.88 35.71
C ASP A 31 23.73 -23.84 36.82
N SER A 32 23.30 -22.60 36.61
CA SER A 32 23.35 -21.56 37.66
C SER A 32 22.52 -21.94 38.89
N ILE A 33 21.32 -22.53 38.68
CA ILE A 33 20.46 -22.98 39.80
C ILE A 33 21.08 -24.19 40.52
N ARG A 34 21.75 -25.07 39.80
CA ARG A 34 22.46 -26.23 40.38
C ARG A 34 23.60 -25.79 41.28
N GLU A 35 24.35 -24.75 40.85
CA GLU A 35 25.52 -24.24 41.63
C GLU A 35 25.12 -23.34 42.78
N LYS A 36 24.15 -22.45 42.61
CA LYS A 36 23.88 -21.33 43.54
C LYS A 36 22.50 -21.41 44.20
N GLY A 37 21.68 -22.41 43.85
CA GLY A 37 20.29 -22.48 44.25
C GLY A 37 19.41 -21.44 43.54
N LEU A 38 18.16 -21.41 43.89
CA LEU A 38 17.18 -20.44 43.37
C LEU A 38 17.33 -19.12 44.12
N ILE A 39 18.25 -18.26 43.68
CA ILE A 39 18.53 -16.97 44.31
C ILE A 39 17.31 -16.06 44.38
N GLN A 40 16.50 -16.04 43.28
CA GLN A 40 15.27 -15.31 43.27
C GLN A 40 14.07 -16.28 43.37
N PRO A 41 13.19 -16.15 44.39
CA PRO A 41 12.07 -17.03 44.59
C PRO A 41 11.08 -16.93 43.43
N LEU A 42 10.27 -17.97 43.22
CA LEU A 42 9.12 -17.91 42.31
C LEU A 42 8.02 -17.04 42.93
N CYS A 43 7.24 -16.36 42.13
CA CYS A 43 6.08 -15.60 42.60
C CYS A 43 4.80 -16.41 42.31
N VAL A 44 4.01 -16.68 43.34
CA VAL A 44 2.74 -17.46 43.24
C VAL A 44 1.63 -16.71 43.97
N ASN A 45 0.37 -17.00 43.61
CA ASN A 45 -0.79 -16.53 44.37
C ASN A 45 -1.06 -17.45 45.56
N SER A 46 -2.14 -17.17 46.34
CA SER A 46 -2.59 -17.98 47.47
C SER A 46 -2.91 -19.45 47.10
N ASN A 47 -3.33 -19.69 45.84
CA ASN A 47 -3.66 -21.02 45.30
C ASN A 47 -2.46 -21.71 44.63
N LEU A 48 -1.24 -21.25 44.85
CA LEU A 48 -0.01 -21.74 44.24
C LEU A 48 0.05 -21.67 42.72
N ARG A 49 -0.80 -20.87 42.06
CA ARG A 49 -0.66 -20.56 40.64
C ARG A 49 0.57 -19.65 40.44
N LEU A 50 1.42 -20.05 39.50
CA LEU A 50 2.66 -19.34 39.21
C LEU A 50 2.35 -17.98 38.52
N LEU A 51 2.67 -16.86 39.18
CA LEU A 51 2.49 -15.50 38.67
C LEU A 51 3.73 -15.02 37.91
N ALA A 52 4.92 -15.32 38.42
CA ALA A 52 6.18 -14.91 37.83
C ALA A 52 7.32 -15.90 38.06
N GLY A 53 8.25 -16.03 37.12
CA GLY A 53 9.41 -16.92 37.22
C GLY A 53 9.31 -18.20 36.38
N GLY A 54 8.62 -18.22 35.25
CA GLY A 54 8.40 -19.41 34.41
C GLY A 54 9.66 -20.13 33.97
N ARG A 55 10.70 -19.42 33.55
CA ARG A 55 12.00 -20.03 33.20
C ARG A 55 12.63 -20.72 34.40
N ARG A 56 12.56 -20.08 35.57
CA ARG A 56 13.08 -20.65 36.83
C ARG A 56 12.30 -21.88 37.25
N HIS A 57 10.97 -21.87 37.09
CA HIS A 57 10.13 -23.04 37.32
C HIS A 57 10.50 -24.19 36.39
N ALA A 58 10.61 -23.92 35.06
CA ALA A 58 11.00 -24.92 34.08
C ALA A 58 12.41 -25.48 34.33
N ALA A 59 13.38 -24.63 34.67
CA ALA A 59 14.75 -25.07 35.03
C ALA A 59 14.76 -25.90 36.34
N ALA A 60 14.00 -25.50 37.35
CA ALA A 60 13.83 -26.27 38.57
C ALA A 60 13.21 -27.62 38.34
N THR A 61 12.21 -27.72 37.44
CA THR A 61 11.59 -28.97 37.04
C THR A 61 12.58 -29.88 36.30
N ALA A 62 13.36 -29.31 35.36
CA ALA A 62 14.39 -30.07 34.64
C ALA A 62 15.52 -30.57 35.55
N LEU A 63 15.80 -29.87 36.64
CA LEU A 63 16.77 -30.29 37.67
C LEU A 63 16.19 -31.30 38.67
N GLY A 64 14.87 -31.60 38.63
CA GLY A 64 14.22 -32.50 39.56
C GLY A 64 14.14 -31.98 40.99
N LEU A 65 14.12 -30.65 41.20
CA LEU A 65 13.98 -30.07 42.53
C LEU A 65 12.61 -30.44 43.09
N THR A 66 12.61 -30.91 44.37
CA THR A 66 11.38 -31.28 45.06
C THR A 66 10.67 -30.09 45.70
N GLU A 67 11.46 -29.13 46.18
CA GLU A 67 10.95 -27.92 46.84
C GLU A 67 11.66 -26.67 46.34
N VAL A 68 10.90 -25.56 46.29
CA VAL A 68 11.43 -24.25 45.84
C VAL A 68 10.92 -23.13 46.72
N PRO A 69 11.73 -22.06 46.90
CA PRO A 69 11.27 -20.87 47.59
C PRO A 69 10.30 -20.08 46.73
N VAL A 70 9.19 -19.67 47.34
CA VAL A 70 8.17 -18.86 46.71
C VAL A 70 7.85 -17.62 47.54
N VAL A 71 7.49 -16.54 46.83
CA VAL A 71 6.84 -15.37 47.41
C VAL A 71 5.35 -15.48 47.08
N VAL A 72 4.54 -15.57 48.12
CA VAL A 72 3.08 -15.57 47.96
C VAL A 72 2.59 -14.15 48.00
N ARG A 73 1.89 -13.73 46.98
CA ARG A 73 1.17 -12.45 46.95
C ARG A 73 -0.29 -12.68 47.28
N ASP A 74 -0.77 -11.93 48.27
CA ASP A 74 -2.18 -11.92 48.64
C ASP A 74 -2.94 -11.16 47.54
N GLY A 75 -3.77 -11.85 46.81
CA GLY A 75 -4.68 -11.37 45.80
C GLY A 75 -5.48 -12.58 45.32
N ASP A 76 -6.66 -12.75 45.91
CA ASP A 76 -7.55 -13.88 45.56
C ASP A 76 -8.37 -13.57 44.29
N ASP A 77 -8.17 -12.39 43.68
CA ASP A 77 -8.80 -12.02 42.41
C ASP A 77 -7.92 -12.49 41.24
N GLU A 78 -8.48 -13.35 40.41
CA GLU A 78 -7.84 -13.86 39.20
C GLU A 78 -7.34 -12.73 38.30
N VAL A 79 -7.97 -11.59 38.36
CA VAL A 79 -7.65 -10.37 37.62
C VAL A 79 -6.34 -9.74 38.16
N ASP A 80 -6.14 -9.68 39.49
CA ASP A 80 -4.93 -9.11 40.07
C ASP A 80 -3.71 -10.04 39.85
N ALA A 81 -3.91 -11.34 39.88
CA ALA A 81 -2.90 -12.32 39.53
C ALA A 81 -2.43 -12.18 38.08
N ARG A 82 -3.38 -12.00 37.17
CA ARG A 82 -3.14 -11.79 35.75
C ARG A 82 -2.43 -10.46 35.48
N GLU A 83 -2.83 -9.40 36.18
CA GLU A 83 -2.18 -8.09 36.09
C GLU A 83 -0.69 -8.16 36.43
N ILE A 84 -0.32 -8.84 37.52
CA ILE A 84 1.05 -9.02 37.95
C ILE A 84 1.88 -9.77 36.90
N GLU A 85 1.33 -10.83 36.33
CA GLU A 85 1.99 -11.61 35.29
C GLU A 85 2.23 -10.76 34.03
N LEU A 86 1.23 -10.03 33.59
CA LEU A 86 1.29 -9.18 32.42
C LEU A 86 2.31 -8.05 32.60
N MET A 87 2.32 -7.39 33.79
CA MET A 87 3.23 -6.31 34.10
C MET A 87 4.68 -6.78 34.25
N GLU A 88 4.95 -7.99 34.76
CA GLU A 88 6.30 -8.56 34.75
C GLU A 88 6.79 -8.83 33.33
N ASN A 89 5.90 -9.34 32.47
CA ASN A 89 6.25 -9.75 31.13
C ASN A 89 6.50 -8.55 30.19
N ILE A 90 5.75 -7.43 30.33
CA ILE A 90 5.84 -6.29 29.39
C ILE A 90 7.22 -5.61 29.40
N HIS A 91 7.97 -5.69 30.49
CA HIS A 91 9.30 -5.08 30.62
C HIS A 91 10.46 -5.99 30.18
N ARG A 92 10.17 -7.16 29.62
CA ARG A 92 11.20 -8.08 29.11
C ARG A 92 11.76 -7.60 27.77
N LYS A 93 13.08 -7.54 27.66
CA LYS A 93 13.78 -7.06 26.45
C LYS A 93 13.72 -8.01 25.23
N GLU A 94 13.37 -9.28 25.43
CA GLU A 94 13.46 -10.33 24.39
C GLU A 94 12.09 -10.77 23.83
N MET A 95 11.07 -9.93 23.95
CA MET A 95 9.76 -10.27 23.38
C MET A 95 9.69 -9.98 21.90
N THR A 96 9.07 -10.88 21.15
CA THR A 96 8.69 -10.62 19.74
C THR A 96 7.64 -9.52 19.69
N TRP A 97 7.51 -8.85 18.56
CA TRP A 97 6.48 -7.82 18.36
C TRP A 97 5.06 -8.39 18.49
N GLN A 98 4.86 -9.67 18.11
CA GLN A 98 3.58 -10.37 18.26
C GLN A 98 3.22 -10.56 19.73
N GLU A 99 4.16 -11.06 20.53
CA GLU A 99 3.98 -11.25 21.97
C GLU A 99 3.71 -9.92 22.66
N GLN A 100 4.50 -8.88 22.33
CA GLN A 100 4.32 -7.53 22.87
C GLN A 100 2.96 -6.95 22.52
N SER A 101 2.49 -7.11 21.27
CA SER A 101 1.18 -6.61 20.83
C SER A 101 0.04 -7.31 21.57
N ARG A 102 0.08 -8.64 21.67
CA ARG A 102 -0.92 -9.41 22.40
C ARG A 102 -0.96 -9.04 23.88
N LEU A 103 0.20 -8.95 24.51
CA LEU A 103 0.31 -8.61 25.93
C LEU A 103 -0.21 -7.19 26.21
N THR A 104 0.12 -6.22 25.34
CA THR A 104 -0.41 -4.86 25.46
C THR A 104 -1.93 -4.83 25.32
N ALA A 105 -2.49 -5.60 24.38
CA ALA A 105 -3.94 -5.70 24.18
C ALA A 105 -4.64 -6.32 25.37
N GLU A 106 -4.05 -7.33 25.98
CA GLU A 106 -4.62 -7.97 27.14
C GLU A 106 -4.58 -7.09 28.39
N ILE A 107 -3.47 -6.39 28.65
CA ILE A 107 -3.40 -5.38 29.71
C ILE A 107 -4.51 -4.32 29.47
N HIS A 108 -4.64 -3.83 28.25
CA HIS A 108 -5.66 -2.83 27.94
C HIS A 108 -7.07 -3.37 28.19
N ARG A 109 -7.38 -4.59 27.77
CA ARG A 109 -8.67 -5.25 27.99
C ARG A 109 -8.98 -5.43 29.46
N LEU A 110 -8.02 -5.94 30.23
CA LEU A 110 -8.15 -6.16 31.67
C LEU A 110 -8.53 -4.86 32.43
N TYR A 111 -7.84 -3.76 32.13
CA TYR A 111 -8.13 -2.49 32.75
C TYR A 111 -9.44 -1.87 32.26
N LYS A 112 -9.81 -2.11 31.02
CA LYS A 112 -11.08 -1.65 30.49
C LYS A 112 -12.28 -2.39 31.06
N GLU A 113 -12.13 -3.63 31.47
CA GLU A 113 -13.12 -4.38 32.24
C GLU A 113 -13.30 -3.81 33.67
N LYS A 114 -12.19 -3.36 34.31
CA LYS A 114 -12.22 -2.66 35.63
C LYS A 114 -12.78 -1.24 35.54
N ASP A 115 -12.46 -0.51 34.47
CA ASP A 115 -12.89 0.88 34.23
C ASP A 115 -13.35 1.07 32.77
N PRO A 116 -14.65 1.13 32.48
CA PRO A 116 -15.16 1.35 31.11
C PRO A 116 -14.61 2.60 30.42
N ASN A 117 -14.15 3.61 31.20
CA ASN A 117 -13.52 4.84 30.68
C ASN A 117 -11.98 4.70 30.54
N TRP A 118 -11.44 3.50 30.63
CA TRP A 118 -10.03 3.27 30.43
C TRP A 118 -9.62 3.53 28.97
N SER A 119 -8.56 4.27 28.77
CA SER A 119 -8.11 4.69 27.44
C SER A 119 -6.72 4.11 27.11
N GLY A 120 -6.38 4.05 25.82
CA GLY A 120 -5.04 3.67 25.38
C GLY A 120 -3.92 4.57 25.94
N ARG A 121 -4.23 5.84 26.25
CA ARG A 121 -3.28 6.75 26.95
C ARG A 121 -2.99 6.30 28.37
N LYS A 122 -4.02 5.86 29.12
CA LYS A 122 -3.82 5.31 30.47
C LYS A 122 -3.00 4.02 30.42
N THR A 123 -3.25 3.14 29.43
CA THR A 123 -2.41 1.95 29.22
C THR A 123 -0.98 2.35 28.90
N ALA A 124 -0.76 3.35 28.05
CA ALA A 124 0.58 3.82 27.71
C ALA A 124 1.36 4.32 28.94
N GLN A 125 0.70 5.08 29.82
CA GLN A 125 1.30 5.51 31.09
C GLN A 125 1.63 4.34 32.01
N LEU A 126 0.73 3.34 32.09
CA LEU A 126 0.87 2.18 32.94
C LEU A 126 2.09 1.31 32.56
N ILE A 127 2.29 1.09 31.25
CA ILE A 127 3.36 0.23 30.72
C ILE A 127 4.59 1.01 30.23
N GLU A 128 4.67 2.29 30.56
CA GLU A 128 5.80 3.20 30.23
C GLU A 128 6.14 3.24 28.73
N GLN A 129 5.10 3.20 27.87
CA GLN A 129 5.24 3.27 26.41
C GLN A 129 4.60 4.56 25.85
N SER A 130 4.92 4.87 24.58
CA SER A 130 4.27 5.99 23.93
C SER A 130 2.79 5.65 23.59
N PRO A 131 1.87 6.64 23.63
CA PRO A 131 0.47 6.42 23.22
C PRO A 131 0.33 5.89 21.78
N MET A 132 1.23 6.30 20.89
CA MET A 132 1.29 5.79 19.50
C MET A 132 1.73 4.32 19.47
N GLY A 133 2.71 3.94 20.28
CA GLY A 133 3.17 2.55 20.39
C GLY A 133 2.07 1.63 20.89
N VAL A 134 1.33 2.04 21.92
CA VAL A 134 0.17 1.28 22.44
C VAL A 134 -0.94 1.18 21.40
N SER A 135 -1.32 2.29 20.76
CA SER A 135 -2.33 2.26 19.69
C SER A 135 -1.94 1.28 18.56
N ARG A 136 -0.68 1.31 18.17
CA ARG A 136 -0.14 0.38 17.18
C ARG A 136 -0.21 -1.09 17.63
N ALA A 137 0.18 -1.37 18.88
CA ALA A 137 0.15 -2.71 19.43
C ALA A 137 -1.29 -3.26 19.51
N LEU A 138 -2.24 -2.42 19.93
CA LEU A 138 -3.67 -2.78 19.97
C LEU A 138 -4.22 -3.10 18.58
N ASN A 139 -3.90 -2.28 17.57
CA ASN A 139 -4.31 -2.51 16.19
C ASN A 139 -3.71 -3.80 15.62
N LEU A 140 -2.43 -4.07 15.89
CA LEU A 140 -1.76 -5.29 15.45
C LEU A 140 -2.34 -6.55 16.13
N ALA A 141 -2.64 -6.48 17.42
CA ALA A 141 -3.26 -7.59 18.13
C ALA A 141 -4.64 -7.92 17.54
N ALA A 142 -5.49 -6.92 17.34
CA ALA A 142 -6.79 -7.09 16.67
C ALA A 142 -6.63 -7.59 15.21
N GLY A 143 -5.63 -7.07 14.49
CA GLY A 143 -5.31 -7.50 13.14
C GLY A 143 -4.92 -8.98 13.06
N ILE A 144 -4.15 -9.50 14.01
CA ILE A 144 -3.75 -10.92 14.08
C ILE A 144 -4.96 -11.83 14.30
N GLU A 145 -5.95 -11.39 15.08
CA GLU A 145 -7.19 -12.17 15.32
C GLU A 145 -8.00 -12.35 14.02
N VAL A 146 -8.06 -11.30 13.19
CA VAL A 146 -8.80 -11.32 11.91
C VAL A 146 -7.98 -11.94 10.77
N MET A 147 -6.67 -11.69 10.78
CA MET A 147 -5.71 -12.11 9.77
C MET A 147 -4.51 -12.81 10.40
N PRO A 148 -4.60 -14.11 10.75
CA PRO A 148 -3.53 -14.85 11.45
C PRO A 148 -2.18 -14.83 10.72
N ASP A 149 -2.18 -14.68 9.39
CA ASP A 149 -0.96 -14.58 8.57
C ASP A 149 -0.11 -13.34 8.88
N LEU A 150 -0.67 -12.31 9.52
CA LEU A 150 0.09 -11.17 10.00
C LEU A 150 1.19 -11.59 10.99
N ALA A 151 0.93 -12.65 11.78
CA ALA A 151 1.91 -13.17 12.74
C ALA A 151 3.17 -13.75 12.06
N LYS A 152 3.15 -13.99 10.74
CA LYS A 152 4.32 -14.44 9.97
C LYS A 152 5.25 -13.31 9.55
N CYS A 153 4.82 -12.04 9.67
CA CYS A 153 5.65 -10.88 9.36
C CYS A 153 6.85 -10.77 10.32
N LYS A 154 8.01 -10.44 9.78
CA LYS A 154 9.24 -10.32 10.58
C LYS A 154 9.21 -9.13 11.54
N THR A 155 8.55 -8.04 11.17
CA THR A 155 8.48 -6.81 11.96
C THR A 155 7.06 -6.29 12.08
N ALA A 156 6.80 -5.52 13.15
CA ALA A 156 5.54 -4.82 13.35
C ALA A 156 5.23 -3.81 12.22
N ASP A 157 6.27 -3.18 11.63
CA ASP A 157 6.09 -2.26 10.49
C ASP A 157 5.61 -2.99 9.24
N GLU A 158 6.14 -4.17 9.00
CA GLU A 158 5.68 -5.03 7.89
C GLU A 158 4.23 -5.45 8.09
N ALA A 159 3.88 -5.90 9.30
CA ALA A 159 2.51 -6.30 9.63
C ALA A 159 1.52 -5.14 9.47
N MET A 160 1.86 -3.92 9.94
CA MET A 160 1.03 -2.73 9.75
C MET A 160 0.81 -2.39 8.26
N LYS A 161 1.86 -2.51 7.44
CA LYS A 161 1.73 -2.29 5.98
C LYS A 161 0.79 -3.31 5.33
N VAL A 162 0.93 -4.59 5.70
CA VAL A 162 0.05 -5.66 5.19
C VAL A 162 -1.40 -5.40 5.60
N MET A 163 -1.64 -5.05 6.87
CA MET A 163 -2.97 -4.76 7.40
C MET A 163 -3.60 -3.56 6.68
N LYS A 164 -2.87 -2.45 6.56
CA LYS A 164 -3.34 -1.26 5.85
C LYS A 164 -3.72 -1.56 4.40
N LYS A 165 -2.91 -2.34 3.69
CA LYS A 165 -3.21 -2.76 2.32
C LYS A 165 -4.46 -3.63 2.23
N ALA A 166 -4.69 -4.51 3.20
CA ALA A 166 -5.91 -5.33 3.26
C ALA A 166 -7.15 -4.47 3.54
N GLU A 167 -7.06 -3.50 4.46
CA GLU A 167 -8.12 -2.54 4.74
C GLU A 167 -8.46 -1.70 3.50
N GLU A 168 -7.45 -1.17 2.82
CA GLU A 168 -7.62 -0.42 1.56
C GLU A 168 -8.32 -1.26 0.49
N LYS A 169 -7.94 -2.53 0.35
CA LYS A 169 -8.57 -3.46 -0.60
C LYS A 169 -10.05 -3.67 -0.27
N ILE A 170 -10.39 -3.94 0.99
CA ILE A 170 -11.79 -4.13 1.42
C ILE A 170 -12.63 -2.89 1.13
N ILE A 171 -12.08 -1.69 1.43
CA ILE A 171 -12.76 -0.42 1.16
C ILE A 171 -13.00 -0.26 -0.35
N LEU A 172 -12.01 -0.55 -1.19
CA LEU A 172 -12.12 -0.45 -2.64
C LEU A 172 -13.13 -1.46 -3.22
N GLU A 173 -13.16 -2.69 -2.72
CA GLU A 173 -14.13 -3.71 -3.11
C GLU A 173 -15.56 -3.30 -2.75
N GLU A 174 -15.78 -2.75 -1.55
CA GLU A 174 -17.10 -2.27 -1.14
C GLU A 174 -17.55 -1.06 -1.97
N LEU A 175 -16.64 -0.12 -2.26
CA LEU A 175 -16.91 1.00 -3.15
C LEU A 175 -17.28 0.53 -4.56
N ALA A 176 -16.53 -0.41 -5.12
CA ALA A 176 -16.82 -0.99 -6.44
C ALA A 176 -18.20 -1.65 -6.48
N ARG A 177 -18.57 -2.39 -5.43
CA ARG A 177 -19.90 -3.02 -5.31
C ARG A 177 -21.01 -1.98 -5.25
N ARG A 178 -20.82 -0.90 -4.46
CA ARG A 178 -21.77 0.21 -4.38
C ARG A 178 -21.95 0.93 -5.73
N GLN A 179 -20.84 1.16 -6.44
CA GLN A 179 -20.86 1.81 -7.76
C GLN A 179 -21.56 0.95 -8.81
N ALA A 180 -21.28 -0.36 -8.82
CA ALA A 180 -21.98 -1.31 -9.69
C ALA A 180 -23.49 -1.30 -9.43
N SER A 181 -23.91 -1.35 -8.16
CA SER A 181 -25.32 -1.27 -7.78
C SER A 181 -25.98 0.03 -8.23
N LEU A 182 -25.26 1.15 -8.19
CA LEU A 182 -25.80 2.44 -8.68
C LEU A 182 -26.02 2.43 -10.20
N ILE A 183 -25.07 1.88 -10.95
CA ILE A 183 -25.18 1.72 -12.39
C ILE A 183 -26.37 0.81 -12.76
N GLU A 184 -26.50 -0.34 -12.10
CA GLU A 184 -27.60 -1.28 -12.31
C GLU A 184 -28.97 -0.64 -12.05
N LYS A 185 -29.12 0.09 -10.94
CA LYS A 185 -30.33 0.84 -10.60
C LYS A 185 -30.68 1.89 -11.66
N ALA A 186 -29.67 2.59 -12.19
CA ALA A 186 -29.88 3.58 -13.24
C ALA A 186 -30.34 2.92 -14.55
N VAL A 187 -29.77 1.77 -14.92
CA VAL A 187 -30.16 1.00 -16.09
C VAL A 187 -31.59 0.42 -15.94
N ALA A 188 -31.94 -0.05 -14.75
CA ALA A 188 -33.26 -0.60 -14.43
C ALA A 188 -34.37 0.46 -14.35
N GLY A 189 -34.05 1.75 -14.56
CA GLY A 189 -35.05 2.83 -14.49
C GLY A 189 -35.58 3.15 -13.10
N SER A 190 -34.81 2.77 -12.05
CA SER A 190 -35.18 3.02 -10.67
C SER A 190 -35.35 4.53 -10.37
N ASN A 191 -36.09 4.87 -9.34
CA ASN A 191 -36.36 6.26 -8.95
C ASN A 191 -35.12 6.92 -8.31
N LEU A 192 -34.15 7.30 -9.14
CA LEU A 192 -32.91 7.98 -8.77
C LEU A 192 -33.06 9.50 -8.93
N SER A 193 -32.44 10.27 -8.06
CA SER A 193 -32.29 11.71 -8.23
C SER A 193 -31.51 12.06 -9.51
N THR A 194 -31.65 13.30 -9.99
CA THR A 194 -30.93 13.78 -11.18
C THR A 194 -29.39 13.63 -11.00
N THR A 195 -28.89 13.97 -9.81
CA THR A 195 -27.47 13.82 -9.47
C THR A 195 -27.01 12.36 -9.53
N GLU A 196 -27.78 11.44 -8.95
CA GLU A 196 -27.45 10.01 -8.98
C GLU A 196 -27.45 9.45 -10.41
N LYS A 197 -28.39 9.89 -11.26
CA LYS A 197 -28.42 9.51 -12.67
C LYS A 197 -27.18 10.00 -13.43
N GLN A 198 -26.74 11.23 -13.18
CA GLN A 198 -25.54 11.79 -13.81
C GLN A 198 -24.27 11.10 -13.32
N VAL A 199 -24.15 10.83 -12.02
CA VAL A 199 -23.04 10.05 -11.43
C VAL A 199 -23.01 8.64 -12.01
N ALA A 200 -24.17 7.95 -12.10
CA ALA A 200 -24.24 6.62 -12.67
C ALA A 200 -23.82 6.60 -14.16
N ALA A 201 -24.22 7.62 -14.94
CA ALA A 201 -23.82 7.75 -16.34
C ALA A 201 -22.32 7.94 -16.50
N SER A 202 -21.70 8.81 -15.66
CA SER A 202 -20.26 9.03 -15.65
C SER A 202 -19.49 7.78 -15.24
N LEU A 203 -19.95 7.06 -14.22
CA LEU A 203 -19.35 5.80 -13.77
C LEU A 203 -19.46 4.71 -14.82
N LYS A 204 -20.61 4.59 -15.48
CA LYS A 204 -20.81 3.62 -16.57
C LYS A 204 -19.83 3.89 -17.71
N ARG A 205 -19.73 5.13 -18.16
CA ARG A 205 -18.76 5.56 -19.17
C ARG A 205 -17.33 5.23 -18.74
N ALA A 206 -16.95 5.61 -17.54
CA ALA A 206 -15.62 5.37 -17.00
C ALA A 206 -15.27 3.88 -16.92
N HIS A 207 -16.25 3.03 -16.59
CA HIS A 207 -16.09 1.58 -16.57
C HIS A 207 -15.91 0.98 -17.97
N GLU A 208 -16.59 1.53 -18.97
CA GLU A 208 -16.48 1.11 -20.37
C GLU A 208 -15.18 1.58 -21.03
N ASP A 209 -14.71 2.77 -20.69
CA ASP A 209 -13.51 3.41 -21.26
C ASP A 209 -12.20 2.91 -20.62
N TYR A 210 -12.23 2.44 -19.37
CA TYR A 210 -11.09 1.81 -18.67
C TYR A 210 -11.13 0.30 -18.94
N ILE A 211 -10.45 -0.13 -19.99
CA ILE A 211 -10.50 -1.52 -20.47
C ILE A 211 -9.37 -2.34 -19.85
N ILE A 212 -9.71 -3.44 -19.17
CA ILE A 212 -8.73 -4.40 -18.67
C ILE A 212 -8.37 -5.38 -19.79
N GLY A 213 -7.09 -5.44 -20.15
CA GLY A 213 -6.59 -6.32 -21.19
C GLY A 213 -5.28 -5.86 -21.82
N ASP A 214 -4.74 -6.69 -22.70
CA ASP A 214 -3.52 -6.38 -23.46
C ASP A 214 -3.73 -5.18 -24.38
N THR A 215 -2.85 -4.18 -24.27
CA THR A 215 -2.95 -2.93 -25.03
C THR A 215 -2.86 -3.15 -26.54
N PHE A 216 -2.06 -4.10 -27.00
CA PHE A 216 -1.87 -4.36 -28.41
C PHE A 216 -3.11 -5.03 -29.03
N GLU A 217 -3.71 -6.00 -28.31
CA GLU A 217 -4.99 -6.59 -28.72
C GLU A 217 -6.11 -5.55 -28.71
N GLY A 218 -6.13 -4.68 -27.70
CA GLY A 218 -7.07 -3.59 -27.59
C GLY A 218 -6.95 -2.61 -28.75
N MET A 219 -5.75 -2.15 -29.05
CA MET A 219 -5.49 -1.25 -30.19
C MET A 219 -5.84 -1.91 -31.53
N GLU A 220 -5.53 -3.19 -31.72
CA GLU A 220 -5.91 -3.91 -32.93
C GLU A 220 -7.43 -3.95 -33.13
N LYS A 221 -8.20 -4.24 -32.09
CA LYS A 221 -9.68 -4.19 -32.12
C LYS A 221 -10.21 -2.79 -32.45
N LEU A 222 -9.54 -1.73 -31.95
CA LEU A 222 -9.92 -0.35 -32.31
C LEU A 222 -9.65 -0.06 -33.79
N VAL A 223 -8.51 -0.49 -34.32
CA VAL A 223 -8.19 -0.36 -35.76
C VAL A 223 -9.20 -1.12 -36.64
N GLN A 224 -9.54 -2.36 -36.28
CA GLN A 224 -10.55 -3.16 -36.99
C GLN A 224 -11.95 -2.48 -37.02
N ARG A 225 -12.27 -1.73 -35.97
CA ARG A 225 -13.51 -0.94 -35.85
C ARG A 225 -13.40 0.46 -36.47
N HIS A 226 -12.33 0.75 -37.21
CA HIS A 226 -12.05 2.05 -37.82
C HIS A 226 -12.07 3.24 -36.85
N LYS A 227 -11.77 2.99 -35.57
CA LYS A 227 -11.63 4.04 -34.57
C LYS A 227 -10.28 4.75 -34.74
N LYS A 228 -10.30 6.08 -34.80
CA LYS A 228 -9.12 6.93 -34.93
C LYS A 228 -9.08 7.98 -33.84
N PHE A 229 -7.86 8.37 -33.45
CA PHE A 229 -7.60 9.23 -32.31
C PHE A 229 -6.71 10.40 -32.71
N GLN A 230 -7.08 11.61 -32.30
CA GLN A 230 -6.34 12.85 -32.56
C GLN A 230 -5.26 13.08 -31.52
N PHE A 231 -5.37 12.43 -30.34
CA PHE A 231 -4.37 12.52 -29.29
C PHE A 231 -4.11 11.12 -28.70
N ILE A 232 -2.82 10.80 -28.53
CA ILE A 232 -2.38 9.56 -27.90
C ILE A 232 -1.45 9.94 -26.76
N GLU A 233 -1.80 9.56 -25.54
CA GLU A 233 -0.94 9.68 -24.38
C GLU A 233 -0.39 8.30 -24.05
N CYS A 234 0.91 8.13 -24.13
CA CYS A 234 1.61 6.87 -24.01
C CYS A 234 2.64 6.93 -22.86
N ASP A 235 2.36 6.28 -21.74
CA ASP A 235 3.27 6.14 -20.57
C ASP A 235 3.59 4.65 -20.37
N PRO A 236 4.44 4.04 -21.24
CA PRO A 236 4.69 2.60 -21.23
C PRO A 236 5.62 2.22 -20.07
N PRO A 237 5.73 0.91 -19.74
CA PRO A 237 6.80 0.41 -18.90
C PRO A 237 8.16 0.87 -19.43
N PHE A 238 9.10 1.28 -18.55
CA PHE A 238 10.35 1.93 -18.97
C PHE A 238 11.53 0.98 -19.25
N GLY A 239 11.34 -0.33 -19.14
CA GLY A 239 12.40 -1.32 -19.42
C GLY A 239 13.58 -1.26 -18.44
N ARG A 240 13.35 -0.79 -17.22
CA ARG A 240 14.39 -0.50 -16.21
C ARG A 240 14.75 -1.67 -15.30
N THR A 241 14.25 -2.86 -15.49
CA THR A 241 14.55 -3.98 -14.59
C THR A 241 16.04 -4.33 -14.60
N ARG A 242 16.86 -3.44 -14.00
CA ARG A 242 18.29 -3.70 -13.72
C ARG A 242 18.50 -4.52 -12.46
N ILE A 243 17.45 -4.74 -11.68
CA ILE A 243 17.52 -5.44 -10.40
C ILE A 243 16.64 -6.68 -10.52
N THR A 244 17.23 -7.85 -10.44
CA THR A 244 16.48 -9.11 -10.40
C THR A 244 15.71 -9.19 -9.08
N LEU A 245 14.59 -9.94 -9.05
CA LEU A 245 13.81 -10.18 -7.83
C LEU A 245 14.68 -10.69 -6.67
N GLU A 246 15.72 -11.48 -6.97
CA GLU A 246 16.71 -11.95 -5.99
C GLU A 246 17.59 -10.83 -5.41
N GLU A 247 17.91 -9.81 -6.19
CA GLU A 247 18.69 -8.65 -5.72
C GLU A 247 17.86 -7.67 -4.89
N VAL A 248 16.56 -7.54 -5.17
CA VAL A 248 15.61 -6.76 -4.34
C VAL A 248 15.48 -7.39 -2.96
N ASP A 249 15.38 -8.72 -2.88
CA ASP A 249 15.31 -9.45 -1.61
C ASP A 249 16.64 -9.38 -0.83
N LYS A 250 17.80 -9.45 -1.52
CA LYS A 250 19.12 -9.38 -0.88
C LYS A 250 19.49 -7.99 -0.34
N ARG A 251 19.02 -6.91 -0.95
CA ARG A 251 19.39 -5.54 -0.56
C ARG A 251 18.51 -4.91 0.49
N ASN A 252 17.49 -5.60 1.00
CA ASN A 252 16.53 -5.05 1.98
C ASN A 252 16.00 -3.65 1.60
N LEU A 253 15.90 -3.38 0.30
CA LEU A 253 15.39 -2.12 -0.18
C LEU A 253 13.91 -2.03 0.20
N SER A 254 13.59 -1.10 1.07
CA SER A 254 12.25 -0.85 1.64
C SER A 254 11.17 -0.43 0.63
N GLY A 255 11.45 -0.59 -0.66
CA GLY A 255 10.52 -0.49 -1.80
C GLY A 255 9.94 -1.83 -2.23
N GLY A 256 10.13 -2.90 -1.43
CA GLY A 256 10.10 -4.28 -1.87
C GLY A 256 8.79 -4.82 -2.40
N LYS A 257 7.63 -4.54 -1.87
CA LYS A 257 6.39 -5.20 -2.34
C LYS A 257 5.74 -4.52 -3.55
N ASP A 258 5.93 -3.22 -3.70
CA ASP A 258 5.41 -2.47 -4.85
C ASP A 258 6.24 -2.74 -6.13
N ALA A 259 7.53 -3.11 -5.98
CA ALA A 259 8.38 -3.52 -7.09
C ALA A 259 7.96 -4.88 -7.71
N LYS A 260 7.33 -5.77 -6.95
CA LYS A 260 6.81 -7.06 -7.45
C LYS A 260 5.53 -6.93 -8.30
N GLN A 261 4.86 -5.80 -8.23
CA GLN A 261 3.61 -5.52 -8.96
C GLN A 261 3.83 -4.81 -10.30
N TYR A 262 5.03 -4.30 -10.56
CA TYR A 262 5.38 -3.67 -11.83
C TYR A 262 5.95 -4.71 -12.79
N ILE A 263 5.16 -5.08 -13.79
CA ILE A 263 5.65 -5.90 -14.91
C ILE A 263 6.42 -4.95 -15.82
N ASP A 264 7.73 -4.86 -15.60
CA ASP A 264 8.61 -4.15 -16.52
C ASP A 264 9.13 -5.11 -17.60
N ILE A 265 9.43 -4.56 -18.77
CA ILE A 265 9.89 -5.32 -19.91
C ILE A 265 11.41 -5.48 -19.80
N SER A 266 11.94 -6.68 -20.11
CA SER A 266 13.37 -6.88 -20.04
C SER A 266 14.11 -5.94 -21.03
N PRO A 267 15.29 -5.40 -20.67
CA PRO A 267 16.05 -4.53 -21.57
C PRO A 267 16.35 -5.15 -22.96
N LYS A 268 16.44 -6.48 -23.02
CA LYS A 268 16.70 -7.21 -24.28
C LYS A 268 15.50 -7.20 -25.23
N GLU A 269 14.30 -7.18 -24.66
CA GLU A 269 13.03 -7.21 -25.43
C GLU A 269 12.45 -5.81 -25.65
N TYR A 270 12.98 -4.81 -24.94
CA TYR A 270 12.41 -3.48 -24.90
C TYR A 270 12.37 -2.81 -26.27
N ARG A 271 13.42 -2.95 -27.10
CA ARG A 271 13.42 -2.39 -28.45
C ARG A 271 12.36 -3.00 -29.37
N ALA A 272 12.16 -4.33 -29.29
CA ALA A 272 11.11 -5.00 -30.05
C ALA A 272 9.70 -4.54 -29.60
N PHE A 273 9.52 -4.33 -28.28
CA PHE A 273 8.31 -3.76 -27.71
C PHE A 273 8.08 -2.33 -28.22
N LEU A 274 9.10 -1.45 -28.20
CA LEU A 274 9.00 -0.08 -28.71
C LEU A 274 8.58 -0.03 -30.17
N LYS A 275 9.18 -0.87 -31.01
CA LYS A 275 8.82 -1.00 -32.43
C LYS A 275 7.34 -1.33 -32.58
N ARG A 276 6.90 -2.40 -31.91
CA ARG A 276 5.47 -2.83 -31.95
C ARG A 276 4.54 -1.73 -31.46
N LEU A 277 4.92 -1.00 -30.40
CA LEU A 277 4.13 0.08 -29.82
C LEU A 277 4.04 1.29 -30.76
N ALA A 278 5.15 1.70 -31.38
CA ALA A 278 5.19 2.77 -32.34
C ALA A 278 4.28 2.48 -33.55
N GLU A 279 4.35 1.27 -34.11
CA GLU A 279 3.51 0.83 -35.23
C GLU A 279 2.01 0.78 -34.83
N ALA A 280 1.67 0.24 -33.65
CA ALA A 280 0.30 0.10 -33.19
C ALA A 280 -0.34 1.45 -32.92
N THR A 281 0.36 2.36 -32.24
CA THR A 281 -0.11 3.74 -31.99
C THR A 281 -0.29 4.51 -33.30
N TYR A 282 0.63 4.37 -34.26
CA TYR A 282 0.51 5.02 -35.56
C TYR A 282 -0.74 4.54 -36.33
N LYS A 283 -1.08 3.25 -36.28
CA LYS A 283 -2.30 2.70 -36.88
C LYS A 283 -3.57 3.23 -36.21
N CYS A 284 -3.56 3.47 -34.90
CA CYS A 284 -4.68 4.06 -34.18
C CYS A 284 -4.81 5.57 -34.41
N ALA A 285 -3.72 6.27 -34.72
CA ALA A 285 -3.71 7.71 -34.94
C ALA A 285 -4.53 8.11 -36.16
N ASP A 286 -5.25 9.25 -36.05
CA ASP A 286 -5.93 9.89 -37.16
C ASP A 286 -4.90 10.42 -38.19
N THR A 287 -5.39 10.95 -39.33
CA THR A 287 -4.55 11.56 -40.36
C THR A 287 -3.75 12.75 -39.81
N ASN A 288 -4.32 13.49 -38.88
CA ASN A 288 -3.68 14.57 -38.14
C ASN A 288 -3.81 14.28 -36.65
N ALA A 289 -2.72 13.88 -36.04
CA ALA A 289 -2.71 13.46 -34.64
C ALA A 289 -1.44 13.86 -33.92
N TRP A 290 -1.58 14.09 -32.61
CA TRP A 290 -0.48 14.28 -31.67
C TRP A 290 -0.28 13.04 -30.83
N MET A 291 0.97 12.78 -30.45
CA MET A 291 1.33 11.80 -29.45
C MET A 291 2.28 12.40 -28.41
N ILE A 292 2.02 12.09 -27.15
CA ILE A 292 2.93 12.30 -26.03
C ILE A 292 3.44 10.93 -25.61
N PHE A 293 4.77 10.79 -25.57
CA PHE A 293 5.42 9.54 -25.22
C PHE A 293 6.36 9.76 -24.05
N TRP A 294 5.99 9.29 -22.84
CA TRP A 294 6.83 9.34 -21.64
C TRP A 294 7.96 8.35 -21.74
N PHE A 295 9.16 8.71 -21.29
CA PHE A 295 10.32 7.86 -21.50
C PHE A 295 11.41 8.05 -20.44
N ASP A 296 12.35 7.12 -20.43
CA ASP A 296 13.64 7.23 -19.75
C ASP A 296 14.73 7.59 -20.75
N PHE A 297 15.62 8.53 -20.43
CA PHE A 297 16.71 8.97 -21.31
C PHE A 297 17.63 7.85 -21.80
N VAL A 298 17.72 6.73 -21.08
CA VAL A 298 18.50 5.56 -21.48
C VAL A 298 18.05 5.05 -22.86
N TYR A 299 16.76 5.16 -23.18
CA TYR A 299 16.18 4.63 -24.42
C TYR A 299 15.77 5.76 -25.42
N TYR A 300 16.20 6.99 -25.18
CA TYR A 300 15.78 8.12 -26.02
C TYR A 300 16.01 7.88 -27.51
N ARG A 301 17.21 7.41 -27.91
CA ARG A 301 17.53 7.15 -29.32
C ARG A 301 16.70 6.02 -29.90
N ASP A 302 16.57 4.91 -29.19
CA ASP A 302 15.78 3.77 -29.65
C ASP A 302 14.32 4.18 -29.88
N ILE A 303 13.75 5.01 -28.99
CA ILE A 303 12.38 5.48 -29.14
C ILE A 303 12.25 6.43 -30.34
N MET A 304 13.16 7.37 -30.53
CA MET A 304 13.17 8.27 -31.67
C MET A 304 13.26 7.50 -33.00
N ASP A 305 14.14 6.49 -33.08
CA ASP A 305 14.34 5.66 -34.25
C ASP A 305 13.07 4.85 -34.56
N GLU A 306 12.47 4.18 -33.59
CA GLU A 306 11.28 3.34 -33.78
C GLU A 306 10.02 4.18 -34.08
N LEU A 307 9.85 5.35 -33.46
CA LEU A 307 8.77 6.27 -33.78
C LEU A 307 8.88 6.78 -35.23
N THR A 308 10.08 7.19 -35.64
CA THR A 308 10.34 7.68 -37.01
C THR A 308 10.13 6.54 -38.03
N ALA A 309 10.61 5.35 -37.74
CA ALA A 309 10.42 4.18 -38.62
C ALA A 309 8.93 3.80 -38.78
N ALA A 310 8.12 4.00 -37.74
CA ALA A 310 6.68 3.76 -37.80
C ALA A 310 5.90 4.86 -38.57
N GLY A 311 6.54 6.01 -38.89
CA GLY A 311 5.94 7.13 -39.62
C GLY A 311 5.54 8.33 -38.75
N TRP A 312 5.80 8.31 -37.44
CA TRP A 312 5.67 9.47 -36.58
C TRP A 312 6.77 10.51 -36.90
N GLU A 313 6.47 11.78 -36.67
CA GLU A 313 7.43 12.88 -36.74
C GLU A 313 7.68 13.41 -35.29
N PRO A 314 8.60 12.76 -34.54
CA PRO A 314 8.94 13.23 -33.19
C PRO A 314 9.75 14.53 -33.24
N TYR A 315 9.55 15.40 -32.25
CA TYR A 315 10.41 16.56 -32.05
C TYR A 315 11.75 16.16 -31.42
N ASP A 316 12.84 16.70 -31.92
CA ASP A 316 14.21 16.39 -31.46
C ASP A 316 14.45 16.84 -30.00
N THR A 317 13.75 17.87 -29.54
CA THR A 317 13.85 18.35 -28.17
C THR A 317 12.68 17.85 -27.36
N PRO A 318 12.92 17.01 -26.34
CA PRO A 318 11.84 16.52 -25.48
C PRO A 318 11.21 17.66 -24.67
N ALA A 319 9.95 17.48 -24.32
CA ALA A 319 9.30 18.29 -23.31
C ALA A 319 9.55 17.71 -21.91
N ILE A 320 9.43 18.51 -20.88
CA ILE A 320 9.79 18.16 -19.51
C ILE A 320 8.71 18.60 -18.54
N TRP A 321 8.21 17.66 -17.73
CA TRP A 321 7.49 18.01 -16.53
C TRP A 321 8.48 18.17 -15.37
N LEU A 322 8.54 19.38 -14.78
CA LEU A 322 9.31 19.71 -13.59
C LEU A 322 8.44 19.58 -12.35
N LYS A 323 8.94 18.87 -11.34
CA LYS A 323 8.29 18.75 -10.05
C LYS A 323 8.59 19.98 -9.19
N GLN A 324 7.56 20.70 -8.75
CA GLN A 324 7.75 21.84 -7.82
C GLN A 324 8.16 21.40 -6.42
N LYS A 325 7.67 20.24 -5.97
CA LYS A 325 8.01 19.66 -4.66
C LYS A 325 8.70 18.32 -4.88
N LEU A 326 9.87 18.16 -4.29
CA LEU A 326 10.60 16.90 -4.29
C LEU A 326 10.34 16.16 -2.99
N PRO A 327 10.21 14.83 -3.01
CA PRO A 327 10.13 14.04 -1.78
C PRO A 327 11.46 14.17 -1.00
N TYR A 328 11.41 13.97 0.33
CA TYR A 328 12.62 13.88 1.13
C TYR A 328 13.47 12.70 0.68
N GLN A 329 14.77 12.93 0.44
CA GLN A 329 15.73 11.90 0.04
C GLN A 329 16.64 11.57 1.22
N PRO A 330 16.62 10.32 1.72
CA PRO A 330 17.48 9.92 2.84
C PRO A 330 18.95 9.61 2.44
N TYR A 331 19.25 9.57 1.13
CA TYR A 331 20.59 9.21 0.64
C TYR A 331 21.38 10.47 0.27
N PRO A 332 22.46 10.79 1.01
CA PRO A 332 23.24 12.02 0.81
C PRO A 332 24.12 12.02 -0.47
N ASP A 333 24.29 10.87 -1.09
CA ASP A 333 25.14 10.62 -2.25
C ASP A 333 24.38 10.57 -3.60
N MET A 334 23.07 10.86 -3.61
CA MET A 334 22.24 10.80 -4.80
C MET A 334 21.53 12.13 -5.06
N MET A 335 21.50 12.56 -6.32
CA MET A 335 20.65 13.65 -6.76
C MET A 335 19.19 13.19 -6.89
N LEU A 336 18.26 14.04 -6.46
CA LEU A 336 16.83 13.82 -6.65
C LEU A 336 16.44 13.99 -8.12
N ASN A 337 15.61 13.06 -8.62
CA ASN A 337 15.01 13.22 -9.93
C ASN A 337 13.86 14.25 -9.88
N GLY A 338 14.16 15.47 -10.29
CA GLY A 338 13.24 16.61 -10.25
C GLY A 338 12.33 16.74 -11.48
N TYR A 339 12.44 15.86 -12.48
CA TYR A 339 11.69 15.99 -13.73
C TYR A 339 11.35 14.65 -14.36
N PHE A 340 10.37 14.67 -15.27
CA PHE A 340 10.05 13.58 -16.19
C PHE A 340 10.01 14.10 -17.63
N PRO A 341 10.77 13.49 -18.56
CA PRO A 341 10.75 13.85 -19.95
C PRO A 341 9.65 13.12 -20.71
N PHE A 342 9.17 13.76 -21.77
CA PHE A 342 8.31 13.13 -22.76
C PHE A 342 8.61 13.66 -24.18
N ILE A 343 8.47 12.79 -25.17
CA ILE A 343 8.58 13.13 -26.58
C ILE A 343 7.21 13.59 -27.04
N VAL A 344 7.17 14.70 -27.79
CA VAL A 344 6.01 15.12 -28.57
C VAL A 344 6.23 14.68 -30.00
N ALA A 345 5.33 13.87 -30.53
CA ALA A 345 5.37 13.41 -31.92
C ALA A 345 4.06 13.78 -32.64
N LYS A 346 4.15 14.00 -33.92
CA LYS A 346 2.98 14.28 -34.74
C LYS A 346 2.86 13.32 -35.91
N LYS A 347 1.63 13.17 -36.40
CA LYS A 347 1.31 12.52 -37.67
C LYS A 347 0.54 13.51 -38.53
N GLY A 348 0.97 13.70 -39.78
CA GLY A 348 0.37 14.67 -40.66
C GLY A 348 0.64 16.12 -40.25
N ARG A 349 -0.40 16.95 -40.28
CA ARG A 349 -0.32 18.40 -39.96
C ARG A 349 -1.32 18.79 -38.87
N PRO A 350 -1.24 18.24 -37.67
CA PRO A 350 -2.12 18.66 -36.59
C PRO A 350 -1.73 20.06 -36.11
N ILE A 351 -2.71 20.83 -35.64
CA ILE A 351 -2.53 22.20 -35.15
C ILE A 351 -2.72 22.16 -33.61
N MET A 352 -1.84 22.82 -32.87
CA MET A 352 -2.03 23.06 -31.44
C MET A 352 -3.14 24.11 -31.22
N VAL A 353 -4.00 23.87 -30.24
CA VAL A 353 -5.05 24.80 -29.84
C VAL A 353 -4.45 26.06 -29.22
N HIS A 354 -3.44 25.87 -28.38
CA HIS A 354 -2.69 26.96 -27.77
C HIS A 354 -1.31 27.10 -28.43
N GLU A 355 -1.17 28.09 -29.29
CA GLU A 355 0.07 28.38 -29.97
C GLU A 355 1.15 28.90 -28.98
N ARG A 356 2.44 28.71 -29.34
CA ARG A 356 3.60 29.21 -28.61
C ARG A 356 3.73 28.73 -27.18
N HIS A 357 3.35 27.49 -26.92
CA HIS A 357 3.54 26.89 -25.62
C HIS A 357 5.00 26.43 -25.40
N ASN A 358 5.51 26.62 -24.17
CA ASN A 358 6.84 26.12 -23.81
C ASN A 358 6.80 24.59 -23.70
N ASN A 359 7.97 23.96 -23.92
CA ASN A 359 8.16 22.53 -23.70
C ASN A 359 8.46 22.15 -22.23
N THR A 360 8.21 23.07 -21.30
CA THR A 360 8.43 22.88 -19.86
C THR A 360 7.13 23.09 -19.09
N PHE A 361 6.76 22.12 -18.28
CA PHE A 361 5.54 22.10 -17.50
C PHE A 361 5.90 22.06 -16.02
N LEU A 362 5.36 22.97 -15.23
CA LEU A 362 5.70 23.11 -13.82
C LEU A 362 4.45 22.81 -12.96
N TRP A 363 4.32 21.57 -12.52
CA TRP A 363 3.22 21.14 -11.67
C TRP A 363 3.72 20.33 -10.47
N SER A 364 3.12 20.56 -9.29
CA SER A 364 3.32 19.69 -8.14
C SER A 364 2.61 18.36 -8.38
N PRO A 365 3.14 17.23 -7.87
CA PRO A 365 2.36 16.01 -7.74
C PRO A 365 1.07 16.26 -6.95
N ASP A 366 -0.01 15.56 -7.30
CA ASP A 366 -1.26 15.63 -6.55
C ASP A 366 -1.05 15.16 -5.11
N GLU A 367 -1.73 15.78 -4.13
CA GLU A 367 -1.59 15.42 -2.71
C GLU A 367 -2.19 14.04 -2.41
N ASN A 368 -3.28 13.70 -3.08
CA ASN A 368 -4.00 12.44 -2.92
C ASN A 368 -3.84 11.56 -4.16
N THR A 369 -2.72 10.85 -4.25
CA THR A 369 -2.49 9.87 -5.30
C THR A 369 -2.85 8.48 -4.82
N TYR A 370 -3.52 7.70 -5.65
CA TYR A 370 -3.83 6.29 -5.40
C TYR A 370 -2.93 5.33 -6.21
N HIS A 371 -2.11 5.89 -7.09
CA HIS A 371 -1.11 5.14 -7.86
C HIS A 371 0.29 5.77 -7.66
N PRO A 372 1.35 4.98 -7.42
CA PRO A 372 2.69 5.50 -7.07
C PRO A 372 3.33 6.39 -8.14
N HIS A 373 2.98 6.17 -9.42
CA HIS A 373 3.49 6.92 -10.56
C HIS A 373 2.44 7.81 -11.23
N GLN A 374 1.38 8.18 -10.50
CA GLN A 374 0.34 9.06 -11.05
C GLN A 374 0.90 10.40 -11.48
N ARG A 375 0.57 10.81 -12.71
CA ARG A 375 0.85 12.15 -13.20
C ARG A 375 -0.12 13.14 -12.56
N PRO A 376 0.24 14.43 -12.40
CA PRO A 376 -0.69 15.44 -11.89
C PRO A 376 -1.90 15.60 -12.83
N LEU A 377 -3.10 15.64 -12.25
CA LEU A 377 -4.34 15.82 -13.03
C LEU A 377 -4.29 17.12 -13.87
N LYS A 378 -3.78 18.21 -13.27
CA LYS A 378 -3.65 19.50 -13.97
C LYS A 378 -2.68 19.45 -15.14
N LEU A 379 -1.59 18.72 -15.02
CA LEU A 379 -0.66 18.53 -16.14
C LEU A 379 -1.37 17.83 -17.30
N MET A 380 -2.18 16.78 -17.02
CA MET A 380 -2.88 16.05 -18.08
C MET A 380 -3.98 16.90 -18.72
N GLN A 381 -4.68 17.76 -17.95
CA GLN A 381 -5.62 18.74 -18.50
C GLN A 381 -4.92 19.74 -19.43
N ASP A 382 -3.79 20.31 -19.00
CA ASP A 382 -3.00 21.26 -19.83
C ASP A 382 -2.54 20.60 -21.13
N LEU A 383 -2.01 19.37 -21.06
CA LEU A 383 -1.56 18.65 -22.26
C LEU A 383 -2.70 18.42 -23.25
N LEU A 384 -3.88 18.04 -22.77
CA LEU A 384 -5.04 17.86 -23.65
C LEU A 384 -5.48 19.18 -24.29
N THR A 385 -5.67 20.23 -23.50
CA THR A 385 -6.18 21.53 -23.96
C THR A 385 -5.21 22.27 -24.87
N ILE A 386 -3.89 22.04 -24.71
CA ILE A 386 -2.86 22.63 -25.59
C ILE A 386 -2.87 21.99 -26.97
N PHE A 387 -2.94 20.66 -27.04
CA PHE A 387 -2.71 19.95 -28.29
C PHE A 387 -3.95 19.72 -29.13
N VAL A 388 -5.13 19.54 -28.52
CA VAL A 388 -6.33 19.15 -29.27
C VAL A 388 -7.61 19.88 -28.80
N PRO A 389 -8.57 20.14 -29.69
CA PRO A 389 -9.88 20.70 -29.32
C PRO A 389 -10.74 19.68 -28.55
N PRO A 390 -11.73 20.13 -27.74
CA PRO A 390 -12.54 19.25 -26.88
C PRO A 390 -13.33 18.14 -27.61
N THR A 391 -13.55 18.27 -28.90
CA THR A 391 -14.22 17.24 -29.73
C THR A 391 -13.31 16.07 -30.11
N SER A 392 -12.05 16.12 -29.76
CA SER A 392 -11.05 15.10 -30.11
C SER A 392 -11.22 13.82 -29.29
N LYS A 393 -10.74 12.72 -29.90
CA LYS A 393 -10.68 11.41 -29.25
C LYS A 393 -9.29 11.13 -28.74
N VAL A 394 -9.21 10.66 -27.50
CA VAL A 394 -7.97 10.41 -26.78
C VAL A 394 -7.78 8.91 -26.59
N LEU A 395 -6.60 8.40 -26.91
CA LEU A 395 -6.21 7.01 -26.65
C LEU A 395 -5.09 6.99 -25.57
N VAL A 396 -5.26 6.11 -24.60
CA VAL A 396 -4.29 5.88 -23.52
C VAL A 396 -3.88 4.41 -23.51
N PRO A 397 -2.81 4.01 -24.20
CA PRO A 397 -2.38 2.61 -24.28
C PRO A 397 -2.03 1.98 -22.93
N PHE A 398 -1.62 2.77 -21.93
CA PHE A 398 -1.23 2.32 -20.60
C PHE A 398 -1.87 3.23 -19.55
N LEU A 399 -2.99 2.81 -18.99
CA LEU A 399 -3.83 3.66 -18.13
C LEU A 399 -3.23 3.91 -16.75
N GLY A 400 -2.64 2.91 -16.12
CA GLY A 400 -2.18 3.00 -14.74
C GLY A 400 -3.29 3.55 -13.82
N SER A 401 -3.10 4.76 -13.31
CA SER A 401 -4.08 5.44 -12.47
C SER A 401 -5.37 5.86 -13.19
N GLY A 402 -5.39 5.91 -14.53
CA GLY A 402 -6.49 6.47 -15.32
C GLY A 402 -6.61 8.01 -15.25
N VAL A 403 -5.59 8.71 -14.74
CA VAL A 403 -5.63 10.17 -14.58
C VAL A 403 -5.88 10.90 -15.90
N THR A 404 -5.37 10.37 -17.02
CA THR A 404 -5.58 10.95 -18.35
C THR A 404 -7.05 10.83 -18.80
N LEU A 405 -7.74 9.72 -18.49
CA LEU A 405 -9.18 9.62 -18.70
C LEU A 405 -9.96 10.63 -17.84
N ARG A 406 -9.57 10.80 -16.56
CA ARG A 406 -10.19 11.82 -15.69
C ARG A 406 -10.03 13.22 -16.27
N ALA A 407 -8.81 13.57 -16.69
CA ALA A 407 -8.52 14.86 -17.34
C ALA A 407 -9.39 15.02 -18.60
N ALA A 408 -9.49 13.99 -19.43
CA ALA A 408 -10.32 14.00 -20.62
C ALA A 408 -11.80 14.24 -20.32
N TYR A 409 -12.35 13.59 -19.28
CA TYR A 409 -13.75 13.79 -18.90
C TYR A 409 -14.04 15.21 -18.39
N LEU A 410 -13.14 15.74 -17.58
CA LEU A 410 -13.28 17.11 -17.04
C LEU A 410 -13.23 18.19 -18.12
N GLU A 411 -12.46 17.95 -19.18
CA GLU A 411 -12.32 18.87 -20.33
C GLU A 411 -13.25 18.52 -21.50
N GLY A 412 -14.12 17.51 -21.35
CA GLY A 412 -15.16 17.17 -22.35
C GLY A 412 -14.69 16.31 -23.52
N TYR A 413 -13.54 15.63 -23.43
CA TYR A 413 -13.04 14.74 -24.48
C TYR A 413 -13.68 13.34 -24.40
N GLU A 414 -13.74 12.65 -25.57
CA GLU A 414 -13.90 11.19 -25.60
C GLU A 414 -12.55 10.53 -25.40
N ALA A 415 -12.46 9.57 -24.49
CA ALA A 415 -11.21 8.89 -24.20
C ALA A 415 -11.43 7.40 -23.93
N VAL A 416 -10.44 6.58 -24.28
CA VAL A 416 -10.42 5.14 -23.99
C VAL A 416 -8.99 4.70 -23.77
N GLY A 417 -8.79 3.70 -22.91
CA GLY A 417 -7.46 3.17 -22.69
C GLY A 417 -7.48 1.76 -22.11
N PHE A 418 -6.27 1.21 -21.95
CA PHE A 418 -6.04 -0.18 -21.58
C PHE A 418 -5.09 -0.28 -20.39
N ASP A 419 -5.32 -1.27 -19.54
CA ASP A 419 -4.38 -1.72 -18.53
C ASP A 419 -4.47 -3.23 -18.34
N LEU A 420 -3.36 -3.87 -17.99
CA LEU A 420 -3.34 -5.29 -17.64
C LEU A 420 -3.83 -5.54 -16.21
N ASP A 421 -3.66 -4.55 -15.33
CA ASP A 421 -3.97 -4.63 -13.91
C ASP A 421 -5.27 -3.91 -13.57
N ASP A 422 -6.22 -4.62 -13.02
CA ASP A 422 -7.51 -4.10 -12.60
C ASP A 422 -7.47 -3.47 -11.17
N SER A 423 -6.38 -3.60 -10.46
CA SER A 423 -6.26 -3.15 -9.06
C SER A 423 -6.46 -1.64 -8.87
N TRP A 424 -6.21 -0.83 -9.90
CA TRP A 424 -6.33 0.63 -9.85
C TRP A 424 -7.69 1.15 -10.30
N ARG A 425 -8.45 0.36 -11.05
CA ARG A 425 -9.75 0.76 -11.58
C ARG A 425 -10.77 1.17 -10.51
N PRO A 426 -10.90 0.52 -9.34
CA PRO A 426 -11.82 0.97 -8.30
C PRO A 426 -11.51 2.37 -7.76
N ALA A 427 -10.23 2.68 -7.57
CA ALA A 427 -9.80 4.01 -7.12
C ALA A 427 -10.02 5.08 -8.20
N PHE A 428 -9.78 4.75 -9.46
CA PHE A 428 -10.12 5.59 -10.60
C PHE A 428 -11.62 5.91 -10.66
N LEU A 429 -12.49 4.91 -10.54
CA LEU A 429 -13.95 5.11 -10.54
C LEU A 429 -14.40 5.98 -9.36
N GLN A 430 -13.79 5.80 -8.17
CA GLN A 430 -14.06 6.68 -7.03
C GLN A 430 -13.69 8.13 -7.32
N ALA A 431 -12.54 8.36 -7.96
CA ALA A 431 -12.11 9.70 -8.34
C ALA A 431 -13.07 10.34 -9.36
N VAL A 432 -13.54 9.57 -10.37
CA VAL A 432 -14.54 10.04 -11.34
C VAL A 432 -15.88 10.37 -10.66
N GLU A 433 -16.30 9.57 -9.68
CA GLU A 433 -17.51 9.84 -8.88
C GLU A 433 -17.39 11.18 -8.13
N GLN A 434 -16.23 11.43 -7.51
CA GLN A 434 -15.95 12.67 -6.80
C GLN A 434 -15.93 13.87 -7.74
N ASP A 435 -15.20 13.77 -8.84
CA ASP A 435 -15.11 14.82 -9.87
C ASP A 435 -16.50 15.19 -10.39
N THR A 436 -17.33 14.20 -10.68
CA THR A 436 -18.70 14.43 -11.16
C THR A 436 -19.56 15.13 -10.10
N LYS A 437 -19.49 14.71 -8.84
CA LYS A 437 -20.22 15.36 -7.75
C LYS A 437 -19.77 16.80 -7.50
N GLU A 438 -18.46 17.06 -7.61
CA GLU A 438 -17.93 18.43 -7.47
C GLU A 438 -18.38 19.32 -8.62
N PHE A 439 -18.35 18.81 -9.84
CA PHE A 439 -18.84 19.54 -11.01
C PHE A 439 -20.33 19.93 -10.83
N LEU A 440 -21.17 18.99 -10.39
CA LEU A 440 -22.60 19.22 -10.18
C LEU A 440 -22.93 20.17 -9.02
N LYS A 441 -22.00 20.38 -8.08
CA LYS A 441 -22.16 21.37 -7.00
C LYS A 441 -21.81 22.79 -7.44
N ARG A 442 -21.06 22.96 -8.53
CA ARG A 442 -20.60 24.26 -9.04
C ARG A 442 -21.55 24.86 -10.10
N GLY A 443 -22.40 24.03 -10.71
CA GLY A 443 -23.44 24.44 -11.66
C GLY A 443 -24.81 24.43 -11.04
#